data_421d1c4044d2cd8974a80ca267d42144
#
_entry.id   421d1c4044d2cd8974a80ca267d42144
#
_cell.length_a   1.000
_cell.length_b   1.000
_cell.length_c   1.000
_cell.angle_alpha   90.00
_cell.angle_beta   90.00
_cell.angle_gamma   90.00
#
_symmetry.space_group_name_H-M   'P 1'
#
loop_
_entity.id
_entity.type
_entity.pdbx_description
1 polymer ?
#
loop_
_entity_poly.entity_id
_entity_poly.type
_entity_poly.pdbx_seq_one_letter_code
_entity_poly.pdbx_strand_id
1 'polypeptide(L)'
;EFVPNLWGAAQSREACVVVEDEYHNLFEMARQFFTRGRDQSFVHVIAPQYLLREYMNDNAGIFIRDPKAIPSFAPDFARTPRNVVLELIMRMVISPVRIEEVRTQLELLFGEVENIPAFLSEQIRLYFIPDGVDEDLSRLIQMKQVGFYDEITMDEEFHTELYIDDQRFIDTYLSDLHNAGYVAEDEQDMHFLGANLLGQICQMYLPGQFITIAGKYYEVIRINQEKGVVLRRAADHIHGRISYRQIRSYTLKESGAETKTVVHDGIEVTSAAMNMTADTAGFLEMHGHHDMVNARRVLLDDVPRRSYVRKTVLRLKLPKISEAVRVTLCMLLNEIFRTVYPDNCDYLSASTALTPEEQEQLEGIVHPLTGDIDPESIYILEDSQLDLGMIISIERNLERILEIVCDYLDWHLERLTRPDETIQQEEEQEV
;
A
#
# COMPACT_ATOMS: atom_id res chain seq x y z
N GLU A 1 -8.93 22.10 5.96
CA GLU A 1 -9.71 20.91 5.61
C GLU A 1 -9.62 20.71 4.10
N PHE A 2 -9.01 19.63 3.65
CA PHE A 2 -8.91 19.33 2.21
C PHE A 2 -10.22 18.67 1.77
N VAL A 3 -10.92 19.29 0.83
CA VAL A 3 -12.12 18.71 0.25
C VAL A 3 -11.77 18.21 -1.15
N PRO A 4 -11.59 16.90 -1.36
CA PRO A 4 -11.17 16.32 -2.64
C PRO A 4 -12.08 16.70 -3.82
N ASN A 5 -13.34 17.04 -3.55
CA ASN A 5 -14.37 17.35 -4.55
C ASN A 5 -14.39 18.81 -5.03
N LEU A 6 -13.46 19.67 -4.63
CA LEU A 6 -13.30 21.02 -5.18
C LEU A 6 -12.84 21.06 -6.65
N TRP A 7 -12.65 19.90 -7.27
CA TRP A 7 -12.28 19.77 -8.69
C TRP A 7 -13.24 20.46 -9.68
N GLY A 8 -14.46 20.71 -9.27
CA GLY A 8 -15.46 21.46 -10.04
C GLY A 8 -15.73 22.88 -9.56
N ALA A 9 -15.06 23.35 -8.51
CA ALA A 9 -15.36 24.64 -7.92
C ALA A 9 -14.94 25.80 -8.84
N ALA A 10 -15.75 26.84 -8.77
CA ALA A 10 -15.76 28.01 -9.62
C ALA A 10 -14.36 28.58 -9.90
N GLN A 11 -14.16 29.01 -11.13
CA GLN A 11 -13.03 29.81 -11.55
C GLN A 11 -12.96 31.08 -10.69
N SER A 12 -12.13 31.08 -9.67
CA SER A 12 -11.79 32.28 -8.91
C SER A 12 -10.73 33.06 -9.66
N ARG A 13 -10.77 34.37 -9.58
CA ARG A 13 -9.70 35.24 -10.13
C ARG A 13 -8.43 35.11 -9.30
N GLU A 14 -8.59 34.87 -8.01
CA GLU A 14 -7.49 34.64 -7.07
C GLU A 14 -7.78 33.36 -6.28
N ALA A 15 -6.81 32.48 -6.17
CA ALA A 15 -6.91 31.27 -5.38
C ALA A 15 -5.72 31.18 -4.42
N CYS A 16 -6.02 30.98 -3.15
CA CYS A 16 -5.03 30.58 -2.14
C CYS A 16 -5.40 29.20 -1.66
N VAL A 17 -4.50 28.25 -1.85
CA VAL A 17 -4.67 26.86 -1.44
C VAL A 17 -3.55 26.51 -0.49
N VAL A 18 -3.90 25.98 0.66
CA VAL A 18 -2.95 25.41 1.61
C VAL A 18 -3.11 23.91 1.55
N VAL A 19 -2.05 23.21 1.18
CA VAL A 19 -1.99 21.77 1.13
C VAL A 19 -1.13 21.30 2.30
N GLU A 20 -1.73 20.55 3.22
CA GLU A 20 -1.05 19.91 4.33
C GLU A 20 -1.36 18.42 4.24
N ASP A 21 -0.41 17.64 3.73
CA ASP A 21 -0.60 16.20 3.61
C ASP A 21 0.73 15.44 3.64
N GLU A 22 0.68 14.23 4.20
CA GLU A 22 1.82 13.34 4.29
C GLU A 22 1.94 12.41 3.08
N TYR A 23 0.84 12.19 2.35
CA TYR A 23 0.68 11.06 1.45
C TYR A 23 0.32 11.42 0.01
N HIS A 24 0.21 12.69 -0.33
CA HIS A 24 -0.16 13.08 -1.69
C HIS A 24 1.03 13.62 -2.49
N ASN A 25 0.99 13.43 -3.79
CA ASN A 25 1.91 14.09 -4.69
C ASN A 25 1.63 15.60 -4.69
N LEU A 26 2.26 16.30 -3.76
CA LEU A 26 2.05 17.73 -3.51
C LEU A 26 2.31 18.59 -4.76
N PHE A 27 3.27 18.17 -5.61
CA PHE A 27 3.58 18.89 -6.84
C PHE A 27 2.52 18.71 -7.91
N GLU A 28 1.93 17.52 -8.04
CA GLU A 28 0.81 17.30 -8.94
C GLU A 28 -0.42 18.10 -8.50
N MET A 29 -0.70 18.11 -7.21
CA MET A 29 -1.76 18.92 -6.63
C MET A 29 -1.50 20.41 -6.87
N ALA A 30 -0.31 20.91 -6.57
CA ALA A 30 0.08 22.28 -6.81
C ALA A 30 -0.11 22.67 -8.28
N ARG A 31 0.36 21.83 -9.21
CA ARG A 31 0.19 22.02 -10.66
C ARG A 31 -1.28 22.17 -11.06
N GLN A 32 -2.13 21.31 -10.53
CA GLN A 32 -3.56 21.35 -10.83
C GLN A 32 -4.23 22.62 -10.30
N PHE A 33 -3.79 23.14 -9.16
CA PHE A 33 -4.30 24.40 -8.62
C PHE A 33 -3.76 25.62 -9.37
N PHE A 34 -2.52 25.62 -9.80
CA PHE A 34 -1.93 26.70 -10.59
C PHE A 34 -2.66 26.94 -11.92
N THR A 35 -3.23 25.92 -12.52
CA THR A 35 -3.96 26.06 -13.79
C THR A 35 -5.36 26.66 -13.64
N ARG A 36 -5.85 26.86 -12.43
CA ARG A 36 -7.24 27.29 -12.15
C ARG A 36 -7.40 28.77 -11.87
N GLY A 37 -6.35 29.47 -11.45
CA GLY A 37 -6.36 30.89 -11.26
C GLY A 37 -6.29 31.64 -12.60
N ARG A 38 -7.12 32.69 -12.80
CA ARG A 38 -7.08 33.51 -14.03
C ARG A 38 -5.95 34.53 -13.99
N ASP A 39 -5.70 35.13 -12.81
CA ASP A 39 -4.77 36.24 -12.66
C ASP A 39 -3.60 35.88 -11.74
N GLN A 40 -3.86 35.39 -10.53
CA GLN A 40 -2.84 34.94 -9.58
C GLN A 40 -3.36 33.77 -8.76
N SER A 41 -2.46 32.80 -8.51
CA SER A 41 -2.73 31.68 -7.63
C SER A 41 -1.55 31.48 -6.68
N PHE A 42 -1.83 31.34 -5.39
CA PHE A 42 -0.86 31.01 -4.36
C PHE A 42 -1.15 29.61 -3.85
N VAL A 43 -0.16 28.76 -3.89
CA VAL A 43 -0.24 27.41 -3.31
C VAL A 43 0.80 27.30 -2.22
N HIS A 44 0.34 27.19 -0.96
CA HIS A 44 1.19 26.91 0.18
C HIS A 44 1.19 25.41 0.42
N VAL A 45 2.36 24.80 0.32
CA VAL A 45 2.55 23.38 0.58
C VAL A 45 3.23 23.23 1.94
N ILE A 46 2.54 22.58 2.87
CA ILE A 46 3.08 22.23 4.19
C ILE A 46 3.33 20.74 4.14
N ALA A 47 4.57 20.36 3.87
CA ALA A 47 4.97 18.97 3.83
C ALA A 47 5.56 18.53 5.19
N PRO A 48 5.38 17.27 5.58
CA PRO A 48 6.04 16.71 6.75
C PRO A 48 7.54 16.65 6.57
N GLN A 49 8.28 16.46 7.68
CA GLN A 49 9.72 16.31 7.61
C GLN A 49 10.09 14.91 7.12
N TYR A 50 10.63 14.82 5.90
CA TYR A 50 11.21 13.62 5.31
C TYR A 50 12.47 13.99 4.52
N LEU A 51 13.29 12.99 4.20
CA LEU A 51 14.64 13.22 3.64
C LEU A 51 14.63 14.06 2.35
N LEU A 52 13.67 13.84 1.46
CA LEU A 52 13.59 14.52 0.17
C LEU A 52 12.91 15.90 0.23
N ARG A 53 12.35 16.31 1.37
CA ARG A 53 11.56 17.54 1.48
C ARG A 53 12.31 18.79 1.06
N GLU A 54 13.48 18.98 1.62
CA GLU A 54 14.29 20.19 1.34
C GLU A 54 14.75 20.22 -0.12
N TYR A 55 15.18 19.07 -0.63
CA TYR A 55 15.55 18.92 -2.03
C TYR A 55 14.39 19.27 -2.97
N MET A 56 13.19 18.75 -2.68
CA MET A 56 12.00 19.03 -3.49
C MET A 56 11.56 20.48 -3.40
N ASN A 57 11.66 21.11 -2.22
CA ASN A 57 11.35 22.52 -2.05
C ASN A 57 12.30 23.41 -2.85
N ASP A 58 13.62 23.15 -2.77
CA ASP A 58 14.63 23.89 -3.52
C ASP A 58 14.47 23.72 -5.04
N ASN A 59 13.98 22.57 -5.47
CA ASN A 59 13.79 22.23 -6.87
C ASN A 59 12.32 22.25 -7.32
N ALA A 60 11.40 22.81 -6.52
CA ALA A 60 9.96 22.80 -6.79
C ALA A 60 9.60 23.30 -8.20
N GLY A 61 10.35 24.28 -8.72
CA GLY A 61 10.14 24.79 -10.07
C GLY A 61 10.31 23.73 -11.17
N ILE A 62 11.18 22.76 -11.00
CA ILE A 62 11.39 21.65 -11.95
C ILE A 62 10.17 20.69 -11.87
N PHE A 63 9.83 20.24 -10.67
CA PHE A 63 8.74 19.29 -10.45
C PHE A 63 7.36 19.83 -10.84
N ILE A 64 7.13 21.13 -10.69
CA ILE A 64 5.87 21.75 -11.08
C ILE A 64 5.79 21.97 -12.60
N ARG A 65 6.90 22.33 -13.26
CA ARG A 65 6.90 22.67 -14.69
C ARG A 65 6.96 21.47 -15.60
N ASP A 66 7.71 20.44 -15.22
CA ASP A 66 7.84 19.22 -16.02
C ASP A 66 6.89 18.12 -15.49
N PRO A 67 5.82 17.80 -16.24
CA PRO A 67 4.93 16.68 -15.88
C PRO A 67 5.63 15.32 -15.77
N LYS A 68 6.80 15.17 -16.38
CA LYS A 68 7.56 13.93 -16.38
C LYS A 68 8.64 13.88 -15.29
N ALA A 69 8.82 15.00 -14.56
CA ALA A 69 9.82 15.07 -13.48
C ALA A 69 9.55 14.03 -12.39
N ILE A 70 8.27 13.76 -12.11
CA ILE A 70 7.84 12.71 -11.19
C ILE A 70 7.19 11.58 -12.01
N PRO A 71 7.66 10.33 -11.89
CA PRO A 71 7.03 9.20 -12.55
C PRO A 71 5.56 9.07 -12.13
N SER A 72 4.73 8.68 -13.05
CA SER A 72 3.33 8.37 -12.77
C SER A 72 3.12 6.87 -12.66
N PHE A 73 2.09 6.48 -11.91
CA PHE A 73 1.65 5.10 -11.87
C PHE A 73 1.27 4.62 -13.29
N ALA A 74 1.88 3.51 -13.71
CA ALA A 74 1.60 2.86 -14.98
C ALA A 74 0.91 1.53 -14.73
N PRO A 75 -0.45 1.47 -14.75
CA PRO A 75 -1.18 0.24 -14.46
C PRO A 75 -0.80 -0.89 -15.43
N ASP A 76 -0.70 -2.09 -14.90
CA ASP A 76 -0.48 -3.29 -15.70
C ASP A 76 -1.75 -4.11 -15.83
N PHE A 77 -2.39 -4.02 -16.97
CA PHE A 77 -3.60 -4.78 -17.26
C PHE A 77 -3.40 -6.30 -17.30
N ALA A 78 -2.17 -6.79 -17.38
CA ALA A 78 -1.87 -8.22 -17.29
C ALA A 78 -2.20 -8.79 -15.89
N ARG A 79 -2.35 -7.94 -14.86
CA ARG A 79 -2.75 -8.32 -13.50
C ARG A 79 -4.25 -8.41 -13.31
N THR A 80 -5.03 -7.83 -14.20
CA THR A 80 -6.50 -7.84 -14.14
C THR A 80 -7.08 -9.26 -13.99
N PRO A 81 -6.64 -10.28 -14.74
CA PRO A 81 -7.17 -11.63 -14.60
C PRO A 81 -7.02 -12.20 -13.19
N ARG A 82 -5.85 -12.02 -12.55
CA ARG A 82 -5.62 -12.46 -11.17
C ARG A 82 -6.59 -11.78 -10.20
N ASN A 83 -6.71 -10.46 -10.29
CA ASN A 83 -7.56 -9.67 -9.38
C ASN A 83 -9.04 -10.02 -9.55
N VAL A 84 -9.50 -10.28 -10.78
CA VAL A 84 -10.88 -10.74 -11.02
C VAL A 84 -11.12 -12.11 -10.41
N VAL A 85 -10.18 -13.04 -10.54
CA VAL A 85 -10.30 -14.37 -9.89
C VAL A 85 -10.33 -14.20 -8.36
N LEU A 86 -9.48 -13.34 -7.79
CA LEU A 86 -9.50 -13.04 -6.36
C LEU A 86 -10.87 -12.50 -5.92
N GLU A 87 -11.43 -11.55 -6.64
CA GLU A 87 -12.77 -11.00 -6.37
C GLU A 87 -13.86 -12.06 -6.45
N LEU A 88 -13.84 -12.91 -7.48
CA LEU A 88 -14.79 -14.01 -7.61
C LEU A 88 -14.73 -14.98 -6.44
N ILE A 89 -13.51 -15.35 -6.00
CA ILE A 89 -13.30 -16.22 -4.85
C ILE A 89 -13.86 -15.58 -3.58
N MET A 90 -13.56 -14.30 -3.34
CA MET A 90 -14.09 -13.56 -2.20
C MET A 90 -15.62 -13.55 -2.18
N ARG A 91 -16.23 -13.27 -3.35
CA ARG A 91 -17.69 -13.30 -3.48
C ARG A 91 -18.25 -14.68 -3.17
N MET A 92 -17.67 -15.76 -3.71
CA MET A 92 -18.12 -17.14 -3.47
C MET A 92 -17.95 -17.60 -2.02
N VAL A 93 -17.01 -17.04 -1.26
CA VAL A 93 -16.84 -17.29 0.18
C VAL A 93 -17.92 -16.57 0.99
N ILE A 94 -18.30 -15.35 0.59
CA ILE A 94 -19.29 -14.53 1.32
C ILE A 94 -20.71 -14.94 1.00
N SER A 95 -21.00 -15.19 -0.28
CA SER A 95 -22.35 -15.56 -0.76
C SER A 95 -22.27 -16.30 -2.10
N PRO A 96 -23.24 -17.18 -2.41
CA PRO A 96 -23.31 -17.82 -3.72
C PRO A 96 -23.37 -16.80 -4.86
N VAL A 97 -22.69 -17.12 -5.98
CA VAL A 97 -22.63 -16.29 -7.19
C VAL A 97 -23.19 -17.06 -8.37
N ARG A 98 -23.98 -16.41 -9.22
CA ARG A 98 -24.56 -17.04 -10.42
C ARG A 98 -23.48 -17.46 -11.41
N ILE A 99 -23.55 -18.68 -11.92
CA ILE A 99 -22.56 -19.23 -12.85
C ILE A 99 -22.46 -18.41 -14.15
N GLU A 100 -23.57 -17.82 -14.60
CA GLU A 100 -23.62 -16.99 -15.81
C GLU A 100 -22.82 -15.70 -15.65
N GLU A 101 -22.86 -15.09 -14.45
CA GLU A 101 -22.06 -13.89 -14.14
C GLU A 101 -20.58 -14.24 -14.12
N VAL A 102 -20.23 -15.35 -13.47
CA VAL A 102 -18.85 -15.85 -13.41
C VAL A 102 -18.35 -16.19 -14.81
N ARG A 103 -19.16 -16.88 -15.61
CA ARG A 103 -18.84 -17.23 -17.01
C ARG A 103 -18.50 -16.00 -17.82
N THR A 104 -19.37 -14.99 -17.80
CA THR A 104 -19.17 -13.76 -18.57
C THR A 104 -17.85 -13.07 -18.21
N GLN A 105 -17.49 -13.00 -16.93
CA GLN A 105 -16.23 -12.39 -16.49
C GLN A 105 -15.01 -13.21 -16.89
N LEU A 106 -15.08 -14.54 -16.77
CA LEU A 106 -13.96 -15.41 -17.13
C LEU A 106 -13.74 -15.46 -18.65
N GLU A 107 -14.80 -15.55 -19.44
CA GLU A 107 -14.69 -15.58 -20.91
C GLU A 107 -14.11 -14.29 -21.48
N LEU A 108 -14.39 -13.15 -20.86
CA LEU A 108 -13.80 -11.87 -21.24
C LEU A 108 -12.27 -11.85 -21.10
N LEU A 109 -11.74 -12.52 -20.08
CA LEU A 109 -10.33 -12.45 -19.69
C LEU A 109 -9.51 -13.66 -20.18
N PHE A 110 -10.13 -14.84 -20.23
CA PHE A 110 -9.44 -16.11 -20.50
C PHE A 110 -9.94 -16.81 -21.75
N GLY A 111 -10.98 -16.28 -22.41
CA GLY A 111 -11.66 -16.96 -23.50
C GLY A 111 -12.66 -18.01 -23.00
N GLU A 112 -13.09 -18.91 -23.89
CA GLU A 112 -14.07 -19.92 -23.58
C GLU A 112 -13.60 -20.88 -22.46
N VAL A 113 -14.40 -21.00 -21.39
CA VAL A 113 -14.14 -21.87 -20.24
C VAL A 113 -15.24 -22.94 -20.17
N GLU A 114 -14.91 -24.17 -20.58
CA GLU A 114 -15.87 -25.27 -20.60
C GLU A 114 -16.32 -25.71 -19.20
N ASN A 115 -15.38 -25.83 -18.26
CA ASN A 115 -15.64 -26.27 -16.89
C ASN A 115 -15.18 -25.22 -15.86
N ILE A 116 -16.10 -24.34 -15.51
CA ILE A 116 -15.84 -23.22 -14.59
C ILE A 116 -15.34 -23.66 -13.22
N PRO A 117 -15.96 -24.66 -12.51
CA PRO A 117 -15.45 -25.12 -11.24
C PRO A 117 -14.02 -25.68 -11.29
N ALA A 118 -13.69 -26.45 -12.31
CA ALA A 118 -12.35 -27.00 -12.48
C ALA A 118 -11.34 -25.89 -12.79
N PHE A 119 -11.71 -24.96 -13.66
CA PHE A 119 -10.87 -23.80 -13.99
C PHE A 119 -10.58 -22.94 -12.75
N LEU A 120 -11.61 -22.58 -11.99
CA LEU A 120 -11.43 -21.78 -10.78
C LEU A 120 -10.61 -22.53 -9.72
N SER A 121 -10.79 -23.83 -9.56
CA SER A 121 -9.97 -24.66 -8.66
C SER A 121 -8.49 -24.61 -9.03
N GLU A 122 -8.17 -24.62 -10.34
CA GLU A 122 -6.80 -24.48 -10.82
C GLU A 122 -6.25 -23.07 -10.57
N GLN A 123 -7.06 -22.03 -10.76
CA GLN A 123 -6.67 -20.65 -10.43
C GLN A 123 -6.44 -20.47 -8.93
N ILE A 124 -7.27 -21.09 -8.08
CA ILE A 124 -7.07 -21.10 -6.62
C ILE A 124 -5.74 -21.78 -6.28
N ARG A 125 -5.41 -22.90 -6.90
CA ARG A 125 -4.12 -23.57 -6.72
C ARG A 125 -2.97 -22.63 -7.08
N LEU A 126 -3.08 -21.94 -8.22
CA LEU A 126 -2.05 -21.04 -8.70
C LEU A 126 -1.81 -19.84 -7.77
N TYR A 127 -2.85 -19.25 -7.20
CA TYR A 127 -2.76 -17.97 -6.49
C TYR A 127 -2.68 -18.06 -4.98
N PHE A 128 -3.15 -19.16 -4.38
CA PHE A 128 -3.28 -19.28 -2.93
C PHE A 128 -2.50 -20.45 -2.32
N ILE A 129 -2.17 -21.48 -3.09
CA ILE A 129 -1.52 -22.67 -2.54
C ILE A 129 -0.02 -22.61 -2.80
N PRO A 130 0.82 -22.65 -1.75
CA PRO A 130 2.27 -22.71 -1.91
C PRO A 130 2.72 -23.94 -2.69
N ASP A 131 3.88 -23.84 -3.37
CA ASP A 131 4.46 -24.97 -4.08
C ASP A 131 4.78 -26.13 -3.13
N GLY A 132 4.55 -27.34 -3.62
CA GLY A 132 4.78 -28.56 -2.83
C GLY A 132 3.65 -28.94 -1.85
N VAL A 133 2.59 -28.13 -1.79
CA VAL A 133 1.38 -28.48 -1.03
C VAL A 133 0.40 -29.18 -1.95
N ASP A 134 0.03 -30.43 -1.61
CA ASP A 134 -0.95 -31.23 -2.36
C ASP A 134 -2.32 -31.15 -1.66
N GLU A 135 -3.12 -30.15 -2.04
CA GLU A 135 -4.51 -30.01 -1.59
C GLU A 135 -5.48 -30.45 -2.68
N ASP A 136 -6.44 -31.30 -2.30
CA ASP A 136 -7.52 -31.71 -3.20
C ASP A 136 -8.59 -30.64 -3.30
N LEU A 137 -8.57 -29.91 -4.40
CA LEU A 137 -9.51 -28.82 -4.69
C LEU A 137 -10.75 -29.28 -5.48
N SER A 138 -10.87 -30.56 -5.80
CA SER A 138 -11.92 -31.07 -6.68
C SER A 138 -13.35 -30.81 -6.19
N ARG A 139 -13.51 -30.61 -4.89
CA ARG A 139 -14.80 -30.35 -4.23
C ARG A 139 -14.88 -28.97 -3.58
N LEU A 140 -13.88 -28.14 -3.75
CA LEU A 140 -13.82 -26.84 -3.11
C LEU A 140 -14.94 -25.93 -3.62
N ILE A 141 -15.13 -25.88 -4.95
CA ILE A 141 -16.18 -25.09 -5.57
C ILE A 141 -17.40 -25.96 -5.75
N GLN A 142 -18.45 -25.63 -5.03
CA GLN A 142 -19.69 -26.33 -5.04
C GLN A 142 -20.74 -25.63 -5.91
N MET A 143 -21.69 -26.40 -6.42
CA MET A 143 -22.79 -25.90 -7.26
C MET A 143 -24.14 -26.22 -6.61
N LYS A 144 -25.02 -25.23 -6.65
CA LYS A 144 -26.40 -25.38 -6.18
C LYS A 144 -27.37 -24.84 -7.22
N GLN A 145 -28.39 -25.63 -7.54
CA GLN A 145 -29.53 -25.13 -8.32
C GLN A 145 -30.52 -24.40 -7.43
N VAL A 146 -30.88 -23.19 -7.84
CA VAL A 146 -31.82 -22.32 -7.13
C VAL A 146 -32.97 -22.00 -8.10
N GLY A 147 -34.20 -22.33 -7.70
CA GLY A 147 -35.40 -21.93 -8.40
C GLY A 147 -35.83 -20.52 -7.99
N PHE A 148 -36.28 -19.72 -8.93
CA PHE A 148 -36.94 -18.45 -8.66
C PHE A 148 -38.16 -18.31 -9.55
N TYR A 149 -39.15 -17.60 -9.04
CA TYR A 149 -40.38 -17.33 -9.76
C TYR A 149 -40.30 -15.93 -10.39
N ASP A 150 -40.37 -15.86 -11.71
CA ASP A 150 -40.44 -14.60 -12.43
C ASP A 150 -41.90 -14.11 -12.44
N GLU A 151 -42.18 -13.04 -11.71
CA GLU A 151 -43.53 -12.44 -11.61
C GLU A 151 -44.00 -11.84 -12.95
N ILE A 152 -43.10 -11.54 -13.87
CA ILE A 152 -43.42 -10.94 -15.18
C ILE A 152 -43.83 -12.04 -16.17
N THR A 153 -43.04 -13.09 -16.28
CA THR A 153 -43.29 -14.21 -17.19
C THR A 153 -44.25 -15.25 -16.59
N MET A 154 -44.44 -15.23 -15.28
CA MET A 154 -45.20 -16.21 -14.50
C MET A 154 -44.64 -17.64 -14.61
N ASP A 155 -43.31 -17.73 -14.89
CA ASP A 155 -42.62 -19.02 -15.04
C ASP A 155 -41.67 -19.28 -13.87
N GLU A 156 -41.44 -20.55 -13.56
CA GLU A 156 -40.37 -20.97 -12.67
C GLU A 156 -39.09 -21.11 -13.49
N GLU A 157 -38.10 -20.27 -13.17
CA GLU A 157 -36.75 -20.34 -13.74
C GLU A 157 -35.77 -20.93 -12.74
N PHE A 158 -34.75 -21.58 -13.25
CA PHE A 158 -33.67 -22.14 -12.44
C PHE A 158 -32.33 -21.54 -12.89
N HIS A 159 -31.50 -21.17 -11.91
CA HIS A 159 -30.12 -20.82 -12.17
C HIS A 159 -29.17 -21.64 -11.28
N THR A 160 -27.92 -21.72 -11.68
CA THR A 160 -26.89 -22.42 -10.92
C THR A 160 -26.04 -21.40 -10.18
N GLU A 161 -25.85 -21.61 -8.91
CA GLU A 161 -24.96 -20.82 -8.05
C GLU A 161 -23.70 -21.60 -7.70
N LEU A 162 -22.57 -20.88 -7.67
CA LEU A 162 -21.27 -21.36 -7.22
C LEU A 162 -20.96 -20.77 -5.85
N TYR A 163 -20.40 -21.57 -4.97
CA TYR A 163 -19.99 -21.13 -3.63
C TYR A 163 -18.83 -21.97 -3.07
N ILE A 164 -18.17 -21.43 -2.04
CA ILE A 164 -17.13 -22.11 -1.28
C ILE A 164 -17.58 -22.09 0.18
N ASP A 165 -17.72 -23.28 0.80
CA ASP A 165 -18.10 -23.43 2.21
C ASP A 165 -17.14 -24.32 3.01
N ASP A 166 -15.97 -24.65 2.44
CA ASP A 166 -14.92 -25.37 3.12
C ASP A 166 -14.21 -24.44 4.13
N GLN A 167 -14.69 -24.48 5.40
CA GLN A 167 -14.19 -23.62 6.45
C GLN A 167 -12.69 -23.83 6.71
N ARG A 168 -12.21 -25.07 6.64
CA ARG A 168 -10.78 -25.36 6.83
C ARG A 168 -9.94 -24.67 5.75
N PHE A 169 -10.37 -24.76 4.51
CA PHE A 169 -9.67 -24.11 3.40
C PHE A 169 -9.70 -22.58 3.53
N ILE A 170 -10.87 -22.03 3.88
CA ILE A 170 -11.05 -20.60 4.10
C ILE A 170 -10.10 -20.10 5.19
N ASP A 171 -10.09 -20.77 6.35
CA ASP A 171 -9.23 -20.37 7.48
C ASP A 171 -7.73 -20.50 7.17
N THR A 172 -7.35 -21.47 6.32
CA THR A 172 -5.95 -21.72 6.00
C THR A 172 -5.41 -20.79 4.92
N TYR A 173 -6.18 -20.54 3.86
CA TYR A 173 -5.68 -19.89 2.65
C TYR A 173 -6.40 -18.59 2.29
N LEU A 174 -7.60 -18.36 2.80
CA LEU A 174 -8.46 -17.24 2.45
C LEU A 174 -8.83 -16.35 3.66
N SER A 175 -8.24 -16.59 4.82
CA SER A 175 -8.57 -15.83 6.05
C SER A 175 -8.49 -14.31 5.85
N ASP A 176 -7.49 -13.85 5.11
CA ASP A 176 -7.27 -12.43 4.85
C ASP A 176 -8.30 -11.80 3.88
N LEU A 177 -9.07 -12.64 3.16
CA LEU A 177 -10.09 -12.19 2.21
C LEU A 177 -11.47 -12.02 2.85
N HIS A 178 -11.65 -12.38 4.12
CA HIS A 178 -12.90 -12.12 4.81
C HIS A 178 -13.15 -10.61 4.95
N ASN A 179 -14.38 -10.21 4.67
CA ASN A 179 -14.83 -8.88 5.07
C ASN A 179 -15.03 -8.85 6.59
N ALA A 180 -14.31 -7.96 7.25
CA ALA A 180 -14.51 -7.68 8.66
C ALA A 180 -15.12 -6.29 8.83
N GLY A 181 -16.17 -6.22 9.63
CA GLY A 181 -16.82 -4.96 9.97
C GLY A 181 -15.97 -4.16 10.95
N TYR A 182 -16.15 -2.84 10.97
CA TYR A 182 -15.72 -2.01 12.07
C TYR A 182 -16.94 -1.38 12.74
N VAL A 183 -16.99 -1.49 14.04
CA VAL A 183 -18.14 -1.11 14.87
C VAL A 183 -17.70 -0.15 15.97
N ALA A 184 -18.48 0.91 16.21
CA ALA A 184 -18.30 1.74 17.39
C ALA A 184 -18.91 1.05 18.59
N GLU A 185 -18.15 0.93 19.69
CA GLU A 185 -18.63 0.51 21.00
C GLU A 185 -19.15 1.75 21.72
N ASP A 186 -20.46 1.89 21.82
CA ASP A 186 -21.11 2.87 22.68
C ASP A 186 -21.49 2.20 24.01
N GLU A 187 -21.70 2.97 25.09
CA GLU A 187 -21.97 2.43 26.44
C GLU A 187 -23.18 1.48 26.49
N GLN A 188 -24.03 1.47 25.48
CA GLN A 188 -25.24 0.66 25.42
C GLN A 188 -25.39 -0.23 24.19
N ASP A 189 -24.84 0.14 23.03
CA ASP A 189 -25.01 -0.62 21.78
C ASP A 189 -23.78 -0.49 20.85
N MET A 190 -23.53 -1.55 20.06
CA MET A 190 -22.51 -1.54 19.02
C MET A 190 -23.09 -1.00 17.70
N HIS A 191 -22.57 0.12 17.21
CA HIS A 191 -22.98 0.69 15.92
C HIS A 191 -22.05 0.27 14.80
N PHE A 192 -22.59 -0.34 13.76
CA PHE A 192 -21.85 -0.68 12.56
C PHE A 192 -21.50 0.59 11.78
N LEU A 193 -20.21 0.79 11.48
CA LEU A 193 -19.69 1.96 10.77
C LEU A 193 -19.27 1.63 9.33
N GLY A 194 -18.94 0.38 9.03
CA GLY A 194 -18.52 -0.05 7.71
C GLY A 194 -17.83 -1.41 7.75
N ALA A 195 -17.35 -1.86 6.59
CA ALA A 195 -16.57 -3.09 6.47
C ALA A 195 -15.43 -2.91 5.46
N ASN A 196 -14.36 -3.66 5.68
CA ASN A 196 -13.23 -3.76 4.76
C ASN A 196 -12.65 -5.18 4.82
N LEU A 197 -11.72 -5.51 3.94
CA LEU A 197 -11.03 -6.79 4.01
C LEU A 197 -10.25 -6.92 5.31
N LEU A 198 -10.26 -8.09 5.94
CA LEU A 198 -9.57 -8.33 7.21
C LEU A 198 -8.08 -8.01 7.09
N GLY A 199 -7.42 -8.41 5.99
CA GLY A 199 -6.03 -8.09 5.74
C GLY A 199 -5.75 -6.58 5.70
N GLN A 200 -6.63 -5.78 5.09
CA GLN A 200 -6.53 -4.32 5.09
C GLN A 200 -6.81 -3.72 6.47
N ILE A 201 -7.79 -4.27 7.18
CA ILE A 201 -8.09 -3.85 8.55
C ILE A 201 -6.87 -4.03 9.46
N CYS A 202 -6.20 -5.16 9.38
CA CYS A 202 -4.99 -5.42 10.15
C CYS A 202 -3.81 -4.49 9.79
N GLN A 203 -3.84 -3.88 8.61
CA GLN A 203 -2.86 -2.86 8.23
C GLN A 203 -3.22 -1.45 8.71
N MET A 204 -4.52 -1.11 8.69
CA MET A 204 -4.98 0.26 8.88
C MET A 204 -5.48 0.55 10.30
N TYR A 205 -5.95 -0.47 11.03
CA TYR A 205 -6.63 -0.28 12.31
C TYR A 205 -5.93 -1.04 13.44
N LEU A 206 -4.76 -0.56 13.84
CA LEU A 206 -4.03 -1.18 14.96
C LEU A 206 -4.55 -0.70 16.31
N PRO A 207 -4.69 -1.58 17.33
CA PRO A 207 -5.17 -1.21 18.66
C PRO A 207 -4.38 -0.07 19.27
N GLY A 208 -5.08 0.93 19.78
CA GLY A 208 -4.51 2.17 20.33
C GLY A 208 -4.34 3.30 19.31
N GLN A 209 -4.54 3.06 18.02
CA GLN A 209 -4.55 4.13 17.02
C GLN A 209 -5.82 4.98 17.11
N PHE A 210 -5.67 6.26 16.79
CA PHE A 210 -6.80 7.16 16.54
C PHE A 210 -7.04 7.29 15.05
N ILE A 211 -8.29 7.13 14.65
CA ILE A 211 -8.73 7.24 13.26
C ILE A 211 -9.89 8.20 13.12
N THR A 212 -10.09 8.72 11.93
CA THR A 212 -11.22 9.61 11.63
C THR A 212 -12.20 8.91 10.68
N ILE A 213 -13.45 8.77 11.08
CA ILE A 213 -14.54 8.24 10.26
C ILE A 213 -15.66 9.25 10.22
N ALA A 214 -16.04 9.69 9.02
CA ALA A 214 -17.09 10.69 8.81
C ALA A 214 -16.94 11.95 9.69
N GLY A 215 -15.69 12.43 9.85
CA GLY A 215 -15.39 13.63 10.64
C GLY A 215 -15.43 13.44 12.16
N LYS A 216 -15.53 12.22 12.64
CA LYS A 216 -15.51 11.88 14.07
C LYS A 216 -14.26 11.09 14.40
N TYR A 217 -13.66 11.34 15.56
CA TYR A 217 -12.49 10.63 16.04
C TYR A 217 -12.88 9.36 16.79
N TYR A 218 -12.16 8.29 16.52
CA TYR A 218 -12.31 7.01 17.17
C TYR A 218 -10.95 6.46 17.58
N GLU A 219 -10.90 5.81 18.73
CA GLU A 219 -9.77 5.00 19.17
C GLU A 219 -10.02 3.54 18.81
N VAL A 220 -9.05 2.89 18.17
CA VAL A 220 -9.11 1.43 17.92
C VAL A 220 -8.85 0.70 19.24
N ILE A 221 -9.84 -0.01 19.75
CA ILE A 221 -9.73 -0.73 21.03
C ILE A 221 -9.16 -2.12 20.83
N ARG A 222 -9.64 -2.84 19.83
CA ARG A 222 -9.22 -4.21 19.52
C ARG A 222 -9.66 -4.63 18.13
N ILE A 223 -8.95 -5.61 17.58
CA ILE A 223 -9.38 -6.39 16.42
C ILE A 223 -9.93 -7.71 16.96
N ASN A 224 -11.12 -8.05 16.51
CA ASN A 224 -11.78 -9.32 16.83
C ASN A 224 -12.09 -10.05 15.52
N GLN A 225 -11.60 -11.28 15.39
CA GLN A 225 -11.79 -12.08 14.16
C GLN A 225 -13.27 -12.31 13.82
N GLU A 226 -14.13 -12.41 14.84
CA GLU A 226 -15.57 -12.63 14.62
C GLU A 226 -16.34 -11.33 14.33
N LYS A 227 -15.95 -10.22 14.97
CA LYS A 227 -16.69 -8.96 14.93
C LYS A 227 -16.00 -7.84 14.17
N GLY A 228 -14.77 -8.09 13.73
CA GLY A 228 -13.94 -7.08 13.09
C GLY A 228 -13.28 -6.13 14.08
N VAL A 229 -13.21 -4.86 13.73
CA VAL A 229 -12.56 -3.82 14.55
C VAL A 229 -13.57 -3.21 15.52
N VAL A 230 -13.22 -3.16 16.77
CA VAL A 230 -14.00 -2.45 17.79
C VAL A 230 -13.37 -1.08 18.03
N LEU A 231 -14.17 -0.03 17.83
CA LEU A 231 -13.79 1.36 17.97
C LEU A 231 -14.53 1.98 19.17
N ARG A 232 -13.85 2.88 19.85
CA ARG A 232 -14.46 3.75 20.89
C ARG A 232 -14.41 5.19 20.40
N ARG A 233 -15.52 5.90 20.52
CA ARG A 233 -15.52 7.33 20.19
C ARG A 233 -14.55 8.07 21.10
N ALA A 234 -13.61 8.77 20.52
CA ALA A 234 -12.66 9.64 21.21
C ALA A 234 -13.27 11.04 21.41
N ALA A 235 -12.63 11.85 22.26
CA ALA A 235 -13.03 13.24 22.43
C ALA A 235 -12.95 14.01 21.12
N ASP A 236 -13.82 14.99 20.92
CA ASP A 236 -13.93 15.76 19.68
C ASP A 236 -12.65 16.57 19.32
N HIS A 237 -11.69 16.64 20.23
CA HIS A 237 -10.41 17.30 20.01
C HIS A 237 -9.27 16.42 20.50
N ILE A 238 -8.57 15.80 19.57
CA ILE A 238 -7.25 15.25 19.81
C ILE A 238 -6.28 16.42 19.66
N HIS A 239 -5.67 16.85 20.76
CA HIS A 239 -4.69 17.93 20.74
C HIS A 239 -3.38 17.44 20.12
N GLY A 240 -2.99 18.02 19.01
CA GLY A 240 -1.75 17.73 18.33
C GLY A 240 -1.95 16.83 17.10
N ARG A 241 -0.96 16.84 16.25
CA ARG A 241 -0.88 15.95 15.08
C ARG A 241 -0.28 14.62 15.51
N ILE A 242 -1.01 13.55 15.25
CA ILE A 242 -0.54 12.19 15.51
C ILE A 242 -0.40 11.50 14.15
N SER A 243 0.79 11.03 13.86
CA SER A 243 1.04 10.15 12.73
C SER A 243 1.49 8.77 13.22
N TYR A 244 1.28 7.75 12.39
CA TYR A 244 1.58 6.38 12.73
C TYR A 244 2.49 5.77 11.68
N ARG A 245 3.53 5.07 12.14
CA ARG A 245 4.39 4.27 11.27
C ARG A 245 4.32 2.82 11.74
N GLN A 246 3.98 1.92 10.84
CA GLN A 246 3.88 0.51 11.19
C GLN A 246 5.26 -0.11 11.34
N ILE A 247 5.39 -0.99 12.33
CA ILE A 247 6.57 -1.81 12.57
C ILE A 247 6.32 -3.14 11.88
N ARG A 248 6.81 -3.27 10.65
CA ARG A 248 6.64 -4.48 9.81
C ARG A 248 7.94 -5.23 9.67
N SER A 249 7.84 -6.52 9.35
CA SER A 249 8.94 -7.33 8.87
C SER A 249 8.46 -8.26 7.76
N TYR A 250 9.37 -8.61 6.85
CA TYR A 250 9.05 -9.47 5.73
C TYR A 250 9.92 -10.70 5.71
N THR A 251 9.34 -11.84 5.31
CA THR A 251 10.08 -13.07 5.04
C THR A 251 9.77 -13.51 3.62
N LEU A 252 10.80 -13.70 2.80
CA LEU A 252 10.66 -14.19 1.44
C LEU A 252 11.09 -15.65 1.35
N LYS A 253 10.39 -16.40 0.49
CA LYS A 253 10.75 -17.78 0.11
C LYS A 253 10.63 -17.92 -1.40
N GLU A 254 11.60 -18.60 -2.01
CA GLU A 254 11.54 -18.91 -3.43
C GLU A 254 10.27 -19.71 -3.76
N SER A 255 9.64 -19.38 -4.90
CA SER A 255 8.44 -20.07 -5.40
C SER A 255 8.73 -21.03 -6.54
N GLY A 256 9.99 -21.19 -6.95
CA GLY A 256 10.38 -22.03 -8.09
C GLY A 256 9.95 -21.48 -9.46
N ALA A 257 9.37 -20.30 -9.52
CA ALA A 257 8.96 -19.65 -10.75
C ALA A 257 10.16 -19.04 -11.51
N GLU A 258 10.00 -18.85 -12.82
CA GLU A 258 11.01 -18.21 -13.65
C GLU A 258 11.29 -16.78 -13.17
N THR A 259 12.58 -16.41 -13.21
CA THR A 259 13.05 -15.07 -12.90
C THR A 259 13.48 -14.36 -14.16
N LYS A 260 13.19 -13.05 -14.23
CA LYS A 260 13.66 -12.18 -15.31
C LYS A 260 14.70 -11.23 -14.77
N THR A 261 15.90 -11.24 -15.33
CA THR A 261 16.97 -10.34 -14.92
C THR A 261 17.36 -9.43 -16.09
N VAL A 262 17.51 -8.14 -15.78
CA VAL A 262 17.97 -7.09 -16.70
C VAL A 262 19.07 -6.30 -16.00
N VAL A 263 20.02 -5.76 -16.74
CA VAL A 263 21.08 -4.90 -16.18
C VAL A 263 20.88 -3.47 -16.68
N HIS A 264 20.73 -2.54 -15.75
CA HIS A 264 20.64 -1.09 -16.00
C HIS A 264 21.82 -0.40 -15.33
N ASP A 265 22.71 0.22 -16.08
CA ASP A 265 23.85 1.00 -15.59
C ASP A 265 24.70 0.31 -14.50
N GLY A 266 24.87 -0.99 -14.62
CA GLY A 266 25.62 -1.82 -13.67
C GLY A 266 24.79 -2.33 -12.47
N ILE A 267 23.51 -1.97 -12.37
CA ILE A 267 22.56 -2.50 -11.39
C ILE A 267 21.86 -3.71 -12.02
N GLU A 268 21.97 -4.85 -11.35
CA GLU A 268 21.22 -6.04 -11.73
C GLU A 268 19.82 -5.98 -11.15
N VAL A 269 18.83 -5.91 -12.02
CA VAL A 269 17.40 -5.84 -11.67
C VAL A 269 16.76 -7.18 -11.95
N THR A 270 16.29 -7.86 -10.94
CA THR A 270 15.63 -9.16 -11.08
C THR A 270 14.17 -9.08 -10.62
N SER A 271 13.26 -9.39 -11.52
CA SER A 271 11.83 -9.57 -11.21
C SER A 271 11.59 -11.07 -10.98
N ALA A 272 11.08 -11.42 -9.82
CA ALA A 272 10.83 -12.80 -9.41
C ALA A 272 9.47 -12.93 -8.71
N ALA A 273 8.79 -14.06 -8.90
CA ALA A 273 7.64 -14.41 -8.08
C ALA A 273 8.13 -15.15 -6.83
N MET A 274 7.80 -14.64 -5.66
CA MET A 274 8.20 -15.20 -4.38
C MET A 274 7.00 -15.38 -3.45
N ASN A 275 7.07 -16.35 -2.56
CA ASN A 275 6.13 -16.45 -1.46
C ASN A 275 6.59 -15.46 -0.38
N MET A 276 5.69 -14.61 0.09
CA MET A 276 5.99 -13.56 1.04
C MET A 276 5.13 -13.70 2.28
N THR A 277 5.72 -13.51 3.44
CA THR A 277 5.01 -13.32 4.70
C THR A 277 5.31 -11.92 5.24
N ALA A 278 4.28 -11.19 5.63
CA ALA A 278 4.37 -9.89 6.24
C ALA A 278 3.81 -9.95 7.67
N ASP A 279 4.63 -9.60 8.64
CA ASP A 279 4.27 -9.53 10.05
C ASP A 279 4.22 -8.06 10.48
N THR A 280 3.18 -7.67 11.24
CA THR A 280 3.07 -6.31 11.81
C THR A 280 3.19 -6.41 13.32
N ALA A 281 4.36 -6.10 13.87
CA ALA A 281 4.63 -6.20 15.31
C ALA A 281 3.98 -5.07 16.13
N GLY A 282 3.64 -3.97 15.49
CA GLY A 282 3.07 -2.81 16.17
C GLY A 282 3.19 -1.54 15.33
N PHE A 283 3.29 -0.42 16.00
CA PHE A 283 3.46 0.88 15.34
C PHE A 283 4.19 1.88 16.23
N LEU A 284 4.79 2.88 15.60
CA LEU A 284 5.29 4.08 16.23
C LEU A 284 4.21 5.16 16.15
N GLU A 285 3.73 5.61 17.28
CA GLU A 285 2.84 6.75 17.41
C GLU A 285 3.70 8.00 17.58
N MET A 286 3.64 8.88 16.61
CA MET A 286 4.47 10.07 16.56
C MET A 286 3.62 11.29 16.90
N HIS A 287 3.98 11.97 18.00
CA HIS A 287 3.37 13.21 18.44
C HIS A 287 4.33 14.36 18.21
N GLY A 288 3.90 15.41 17.56
CA GLY A 288 4.75 16.56 17.45
C GLY A 288 4.21 17.70 16.62
N HIS A 289 4.73 18.88 16.89
CA HIS A 289 4.63 20.05 16.04
C HIS A 289 6.04 20.45 15.61
N HIS A 290 6.23 20.52 14.30
CA HIS A 290 7.43 21.02 13.60
C HIS A 290 8.75 20.30 13.94
N ASP A 291 9.48 20.65 14.98
CA ASP A 291 10.85 20.20 15.19
C ASP A 291 11.03 19.20 16.34
N MET A 292 9.98 18.91 17.08
CA MET A 292 10.03 17.97 18.21
C MET A 292 9.00 16.86 18.03
N VAL A 293 9.46 15.72 17.58
CA VAL A 293 8.64 14.50 17.45
C VAL A 293 8.97 13.58 18.62
N ASN A 294 7.96 13.30 19.45
CA ASN A 294 8.04 12.24 20.45
C ASN A 294 7.42 10.96 19.86
N ALA A 295 8.20 9.91 19.73
CA ALA A 295 7.71 8.63 19.29
C ALA A 295 7.35 7.73 20.48
N ARG A 296 6.16 7.16 20.47
CA ARG A 296 5.73 6.11 21.40
C ARG A 296 5.63 4.79 20.64
N ARG A 297 6.39 3.81 21.08
CA ARG A 297 6.33 2.45 20.53
C ARG A 297 5.16 1.70 21.14
N VAL A 298 4.26 1.21 20.30
CA VAL A 298 3.12 0.38 20.68
C VAL A 298 3.27 -0.98 20.03
N LEU A 299 3.49 -2.03 20.80
CA LEU A 299 3.60 -3.40 20.32
C LEU A 299 2.26 -4.11 20.49
N LEU A 300 1.96 -5.02 19.59
CA LEU A 300 0.78 -5.87 19.61
C LEU A 300 1.10 -7.17 20.36
N ASP A 301 0.16 -7.60 21.21
CA ASP A 301 0.26 -8.89 21.92
C ASP A 301 0.13 -10.08 20.95
N ASP A 302 -0.69 -9.91 19.91
CA ASP A 302 -0.86 -10.87 18.81
C ASP A 302 -0.47 -10.20 17.50
N VAL A 303 0.57 -10.73 16.84
CA VAL A 303 1.15 -10.15 15.63
C VAL A 303 0.34 -10.58 14.42
N PRO A 304 -0.42 -9.66 13.78
CA PRO A 304 -1.12 -9.98 12.54
C PRO A 304 -0.13 -10.42 11.46
N ARG A 305 -0.36 -11.61 10.92
CA ARG A 305 0.45 -12.22 9.87
C ARG A 305 -0.35 -12.33 8.59
N ARG A 306 0.22 -11.85 7.50
CA ARG A 306 -0.33 -11.99 6.16
C ARG A 306 0.60 -12.85 5.31
N SER A 307 0.03 -13.74 4.52
CA SER A 307 0.79 -14.64 3.65
C SER A 307 0.35 -14.49 2.20
N TYR A 308 1.31 -14.35 1.33
CA TYR A 308 1.10 -14.16 -0.10
C TYR A 308 1.86 -15.21 -0.88
N VAL A 309 1.20 -15.80 -1.86
CA VAL A 309 1.78 -16.82 -2.73
C VAL A 309 2.12 -16.20 -4.07
N ARG A 310 3.35 -16.45 -4.54
CA ARG A 310 3.85 -15.99 -5.86
C ARG A 310 3.64 -14.49 -6.12
N LYS A 311 3.92 -13.66 -5.11
CA LYS A 311 3.97 -12.20 -5.28
C LYS A 311 5.15 -11.80 -6.14
N THR A 312 4.96 -10.86 -7.03
CA THR A 312 6.07 -10.26 -7.77
C THR A 312 6.90 -9.39 -6.83
N VAL A 313 8.20 -9.64 -6.82
CA VAL A 313 9.20 -8.93 -6.04
C VAL A 313 10.27 -8.42 -7.00
N LEU A 314 10.74 -7.19 -6.82
CA LEU A 314 11.85 -6.64 -7.57
C LEU A 314 13.09 -6.62 -6.69
N ARG A 315 14.15 -7.31 -7.10
CA ARG A 315 15.46 -7.31 -6.45
C ARG A 315 16.41 -6.40 -7.21
N LEU A 316 17.03 -5.49 -6.51
CA LEU A 316 18.07 -4.60 -7.00
C LEU A 316 19.40 -5.03 -6.38
N LYS A 317 20.32 -5.53 -7.19
CA LYS A 317 21.68 -5.85 -6.78
C LYS A 317 22.62 -4.77 -7.30
N LEU A 318 23.15 -3.98 -6.36
CA LEU A 318 24.08 -2.90 -6.67
C LEU A 318 25.51 -3.39 -6.57
N PRO A 319 26.42 -2.94 -7.45
CA PRO A 319 27.80 -3.36 -7.38
C PRO A 319 28.52 -2.72 -6.18
N LYS A 320 29.04 -3.56 -5.28
CA LYS A 320 30.02 -3.21 -4.21
C LYS A 320 29.73 -1.95 -3.41
N ILE A 321 28.51 -1.78 -2.95
CA ILE A 321 28.16 -0.73 -1.99
C ILE A 321 28.33 -1.22 -0.56
N SER A 322 28.58 -0.31 0.38
CA SER A 322 28.57 -0.62 1.81
C SER A 322 27.15 -0.86 2.31
N GLU A 323 27.03 -1.55 3.44
CA GLU A 323 25.74 -1.78 4.11
C GLU A 323 25.01 -0.46 4.42
N ALA A 324 25.72 0.52 4.97
CA ALA A 324 25.14 1.83 5.26
C ALA A 324 24.57 2.53 4.01
N VAL A 325 25.26 2.45 2.87
CA VAL A 325 24.74 3.00 1.60
C VAL A 325 23.49 2.24 1.14
N ARG A 326 23.48 0.91 1.24
CA ARG A 326 22.31 0.10 0.89
C ARG A 326 21.08 0.47 1.73
N VAL A 327 21.27 0.61 3.04
CA VAL A 327 20.20 1.02 3.98
C VAL A 327 19.71 2.44 3.66
N THR A 328 20.62 3.39 3.42
CA THR A 328 20.24 4.75 3.01
C THR A 328 19.45 4.77 1.71
N LEU A 329 19.81 3.96 0.73
CA LEU A 329 19.03 3.82 -0.51
C LEU A 329 17.63 3.25 -0.27
N CYS A 330 17.46 2.29 0.65
CA CYS A 330 16.13 1.82 1.05
C CYS A 330 15.29 2.97 1.64
N MET A 331 15.87 3.80 2.50
CA MET A 331 15.18 4.96 3.07
C MET A 331 14.74 5.93 1.97
N LEU A 332 15.64 6.29 1.06
CA LEU A 332 15.35 7.20 -0.05
C LEU A 332 14.29 6.65 -0.99
N LEU A 333 14.36 5.37 -1.33
CA LEU A 333 13.34 4.73 -2.16
C LEU A 333 11.96 4.75 -1.50
N ASN A 334 11.87 4.48 -0.20
CA ASN A 334 10.60 4.55 0.54
C ASN A 334 10.03 5.98 0.54
N GLU A 335 10.87 7.02 0.67
CA GLU A 335 10.44 8.41 0.56
C GLU A 335 9.98 8.78 -0.86
N ILE A 336 10.68 8.29 -1.89
CA ILE A 336 10.27 8.49 -3.28
C ILE A 336 8.92 7.81 -3.55
N PHE A 337 8.69 6.61 -3.03
CA PHE A 337 7.40 5.93 -3.19
C PHE A 337 6.24 6.73 -2.61
N ARG A 338 6.42 7.41 -1.49
CA ARG A 338 5.41 8.32 -0.94
C ARG A 338 5.10 9.50 -1.86
N THR A 339 6.08 9.95 -2.60
CA THR A 339 5.91 11.06 -3.56
C THR A 339 5.29 10.60 -4.88
N VAL A 340 5.71 9.44 -5.38
CA VAL A 340 5.31 8.93 -6.70
C VAL A 340 3.98 8.17 -6.64
N TYR A 341 3.74 7.45 -5.55
CA TYR A 341 2.57 6.59 -5.34
C TYR A 341 1.83 6.95 -4.03
N PRO A 342 1.42 8.20 -3.85
CA PRO A 342 0.90 8.68 -2.56
C PRO A 342 -0.30 7.89 -2.04
N ASP A 343 -1.23 7.52 -2.92
CA ASP A 343 -2.45 6.79 -2.55
C ASP A 343 -2.19 5.32 -2.17
N ASN A 344 -1.01 4.79 -2.48
CA ASN A 344 -0.68 3.38 -2.33
C ASN A 344 0.69 3.13 -1.65
N CYS A 345 1.33 4.18 -1.15
CA CYS A 345 2.67 4.07 -0.57
C CYS A 345 2.72 3.13 0.64
N ASP A 346 1.63 2.98 1.38
CA ASP A 346 1.53 2.08 2.52
C ASP A 346 1.64 0.60 2.15
N TYR A 347 1.41 0.28 0.88
CA TYR A 347 1.55 -1.08 0.34
C TYR A 347 2.93 -1.33 -0.28
N LEU A 348 3.77 -0.29 -0.43
CA LEU A 348 5.11 -0.42 -1.00
C LEU A 348 6.18 -0.36 0.08
N SER A 349 7.21 -1.19 -0.08
CA SER A 349 8.38 -1.17 0.78
C SER A 349 9.65 -1.49 -0.01
N ALA A 350 10.65 -0.63 0.11
CA ALA A 350 12.03 -1.00 -0.17
C ALA A 350 12.64 -1.54 1.13
N SER A 351 13.12 -2.77 1.09
CA SER A 351 13.60 -3.52 2.25
C SER A 351 14.92 -4.22 1.94
N THR A 352 15.70 -4.51 2.97
CA THR A 352 16.97 -5.24 2.87
C THR A 352 17.23 -6.05 4.15
N ALA A 353 18.26 -6.89 4.16
CA ALA A 353 18.76 -7.47 5.40
C ALA A 353 19.28 -6.35 6.31
N LEU A 354 18.90 -6.37 7.58
CA LEU A 354 19.33 -5.42 8.60
C LEU A 354 19.95 -6.14 9.78
N THR A 355 21.01 -5.58 10.37
CA THR A 355 21.53 -6.02 11.66
C THR A 355 20.54 -5.70 12.79
N PRO A 356 20.65 -6.35 13.96
CA PRO A 356 19.77 -6.06 15.10
C PRO A 356 19.82 -4.58 15.53
N GLU A 357 21.00 -3.94 15.48
CA GLU A 357 21.17 -2.52 15.79
C GLU A 357 20.46 -1.62 14.78
N GLU A 358 20.56 -1.93 13.49
CA GLU A 358 19.85 -1.20 12.42
C GLU A 358 18.34 -1.39 12.52
N GLN A 359 17.86 -2.58 12.87
CA GLN A 359 16.44 -2.83 13.07
C GLN A 359 15.86 -1.94 14.17
N GLU A 360 16.58 -1.71 15.25
CA GLU A 360 16.14 -0.84 16.34
C GLU A 360 16.19 0.64 15.93
N GLN A 361 17.24 1.07 15.25
CA GLN A 361 17.42 2.46 14.84
C GLN A 361 16.48 2.90 13.71
N LEU A 362 16.13 1.97 12.82
CA LEU A 362 15.34 2.24 11.61
C LEU A 362 13.91 1.72 11.71
N GLU A 363 13.46 1.39 12.91
CA GLU A 363 12.12 0.87 13.15
C GLU A 363 11.05 1.79 12.55
N GLY A 364 10.14 1.22 11.76
CA GLY A 364 9.10 1.97 11.05
C GLY A 364 9.58 2.80 9.84
N ILE A 365 10.88 2.79 9.52
CA ILE A 365 11.45 3.51 8.37
C ILE A 365 11.88 2.53 7.29
N VAL A 366 12.70 1.53 7.66
CA VAL A 366 13.08 0.42 6.79
C VAL A 366 12.66 -0.87 7.47
N HIS A 367 11.90 -1.68 6.76
CA HIS A 367 11.39 -2.94 7.32
C HIS A 367 12.41 -4.06 7.10
N PRO A 368 12.77 -4.82 8.16
CA PRO A 368 13.71 -5.92 8.04
C PRO A 368 13.19 -7.02 7.12
N LEU A 369 14.10 -7.58 6.34
CA LEU A 369 13.84 -8.65 5.39
C LEU A 369 14.65 -9.89 5.75
N THR A 370 14.01 -11.06 5.69
CA THR A 370 14.60 -12.36 6.01
C THR A 370 14.19 -13.44 5.02
N GLY A 371 14.72 -14.65 5.16
CA GLY A 371 14.39 -15.82 4.33
C GLY A 371 15.36 -16.04 3.17
N ASP A 372 14.84 -16.43 2.00
CA ASP A 372 15.66 -16.76 0.82
C ASP A 372 16.03 -15.47 0.07
N ILE A 373 16.94 -14.71 0.65
CA ILE A 373 17.36 -13.40 0.15
C ILE A 373 18.88 -13.32 -0.07
N ASP A 374 19.29 -12.50 -0.99
CA ASP A 374 20.67 -12.02 -1.10
C ASP A 374 20.83 -10.82 -0.15
N PRO A 375 21.64 -10.93 0.93
CA PRO A 375 21.77 -9.87 1.92
C PRO A 375 22.44 -8.59 1.38
N GLU A 376 23.07 -8.66 0.21
CA GLU A 376 23.68 -7.50 -0.45
C GLU A 376 22.70 -6.74 -1.37
N SER A 377 21.47 -7.23 -1.50
CA SER A 377 20.46 -6.67 -2.41
C SER A 377 19.38 -5.86 -1.67
N ILE A 378 18.75 -4.95 -2.41
CA ILE A 378 17.53 -4.25 -2.01
C ILE A 378 16.35 -4.96 -2.68
N TYR A 379 15.28 -5.14 -1.95
CA TYR A 379 14.04 -5.73 -2.43
C TYR A 379 12.90 -4.74 -2.36
N ILE A 380 12.17 -4.60 -3.47
CA ILE A 380 10.97 -3.77 -3.51
C ILE A 380 9.76 -4.71 -3.50
N LEU A 381 8.89 -4.51 -2.51
CA LEU A 381 7.80 -5.39 -2.15
C LEU A 381 6.47 -4.64 -2.25
N GLU A 382 5.41 -5.37 -2.62
CA GLU A 382 4.02 -4.89 -2.56
C GLU A 382 3.24 -5.73 -1.54
N ASP A 383 2.95 -5.13 -0.38
CA ASP A 383 2.21 -5.74 0.73
C ASP A 383 0.72 -5.46 0.61
N SER A 384 0.10 -6.00 -0.42
CA SER A 384 -1.35 -5.94 -0.63
C SER A 384 -1.90 -7.30 -1.07
N GLN A 385 -3.13 -7.61 -0.69
CA GLN A 385 -3.76 -8.88 -1.11
C GLN A 385 -4.06 -8.88 -2.61
N LEU A 386 -4.57 -7.77 -3.11
CA LEU A 386 -4.71 -7.56 -4.55
C LEU A 386 -3.33 -7.25 -5.14
N ASP A 387 -3.11 -7.67 -6.38
CA ASP A 387 -1.94 -7.25 -7.13
C ASP A 387 -2.25 -5.90 -7.79
N LEU A 388 -1.78 -4.81 -7.19
CA LEU A 388 -2.01 -3.47 -7.69
C LEU A 388 -1.14 -3.14 -8.91
N GLY A 389 -0.18 -4.00 -9.25
CA GLY A 389 0.75 -3.79 -10.36
C GLY A 389 1.81 -2.74 -10.09
N MET A 390 2.03 -2.38 -8.83
CA MET A 390 2.96 -1.31 -8.45
C MET A 390 4.41 -1.70 -8.71
N ILE A 391 4.77 -2.96 -8.47
CA ILE A 391 6.12 -3.46 -8.74
C ILE A 391 6.48 -3.31 -10.22
N ILE A 392 5.54 -3.62 -11.12
CA ILE A 392 5.75 -3.46 -12.56
C ILE A 392 5.81 -1.99 -12.96
N SER A 393 5.00 -1.14 -12.32
CA SER A 393 5.10 0.30 -12.51
C SER A 393 6.46 0.84 -12.09
N ILE A 394 7.00 0.37 -10.96
CA ILE A 394 8.34 0.72 -10.50
C ILE A 394 9.41 0.21 -11.47
N GLU A 395 9.33 -1.05 -11.93
CA GLU A 395 10.26 -1.60 -12.92
C GLU A 395 10.33 -0.73 -14.19
N ARG A 396 9.17 -0.28 -14.68
CA ARG A 396 9.06 0.59 -15.87
C ARG A 396 9.62 2.00 -15.65
N ASN A 397 9.52 2.51 -14.46
CA ASN A 397 9.96 3.86 -14.07
C ASN A 397 11.31 3.85 -13.34
N LEU A 398 11.99 2.72 -13.23
CA LEU A 398 13.15 2.54 -12.35
C LEU A 398 14.28 3.51 -12.69
N GLU A 399 14.57 3.72 -13.97
CA GLU A 399 15.58 4.66 -14.43
C GLU A 399 15.31 6.06 -13.86
N ARG A 400 14.07 6.55 -14.01
CA ARG A 400 13.70 7.89 -13.52
C ARG A 400 13.69 7.96 -11.99
N ILE A 401 13.30 6.90 -11.30
CA ILE A 401 13.36 6.82 -9.84
C ILE A 401 14.81 6.92 -9.36
N LEU A 402 15.72 6.21 -10.01
CA LEU A 402 17.16 6.24 -9.68
C LEU A 402 17.80 7.60 -10.02
N GLU A 403 17.38 8.26 -11.11
CA GLU A 403 17.80 9.63 -11.41
C GLU A 403 17.43 10.60 -10.27
N ILE A 404 16.20 10.52 -9.74
CA ILE A 404 15.79 11.35 -8.60
C ILE A 404 16.68 11.08 -7.37
N VAL A 405 17.06 9.83 -7.13
CA VAL A 405 18.00 9.48 -6.06
C VAL A 405 19.36 10.13 -6.29
N CYS A 406 19.90 10.05 -7.50
CA CYS A 406 21.18 10.63 -7.85
C CYS A 406 21.16 12.17 -7.72
N ASP A 407 20.14 12.81 -8.28
CA ASP A 407 19.95 14.26 -8.21
C ASP A 407 19.87 14.76 -6.74
N TYR A 408 19.16 14.00 -5.88
CA TYR A 408 19.10 14.29 -4.45
C TYR A 408 20.48 14.17 -3.79
N LEU A 409 21.23 13.11 -4.06
CA LEU A 409 22.53 12.88 -3.48
C LEU A 409 23.53 13.97 -3.91
N ASP A 410 23.52 14.38 -5.18
CA ASP A 410 24.34 15.46 -5.70
C ASP A 410 24.00 16.79 -5.03
N TRP A 411 22.72 17.13 -4.93
CA TRP A 411 22.24 18.32 -4.22
C TRP A 411 22.65 18.32 -2.74
N HIS A 412 22.55 17.18 -2.06
CA HIS A 412 22.94 17.05 -0.66
C HIS A 412 24.44 17.24 -0.46
N LEU A 413 25.26 16.65 -1.33
CA LEU A 413 26.73 16.82 -1.32
C LEU A 413 27.13 18.27 -1.58
N GLU A 414 26.48 18.95 -2.52
CA GLU A 414 26.72 20.37 -2.77
C GLU A 414 26.43 21.23 -1.52
N ARG A 415 25.36 20.96 -0.80
CA ARG A 415 25.02 21.68 0.45
C ARG A 415 26.07 21.46 1.55
N LEU A 416 26.53 20.22 1.71
CA LEU A 416 27.58 19.91 2.70
C LEU A 416 28.92 20.55 2.37
N THR A 417 29.20 20.87 1.11
CA THR A 417 30.47 21.47 0.67
C THR A 417 30.41 22.98 0.58
N ARG A 418 29.22 23.60 0.59
CA ARG A 418 29.10 25.07 0.67
C ARG A 418 29.46 25.51 2.08
N PRO A 419 30.43 26.43 2.26
CA PRO A 419 30.64 27.04 3.57
C PRO A 419 29.38 27.81 3.96
N ASP A 420 29.00 27.70 5.22
CA ASP A 420 27.82 28.37 5.81
C ASP A 420 27.87 29.90 5.58
N GLU A 421 27.35 30.36 4.46
CA GLU A 421 27.11 31.79 4.22
C GLU A 421 26.02 32.36 5.10
N THR A 422 25.20 31.48 5.70
CA THR A 422 24.04 31.87 6.51
C THR A 422 24.44 32.31 7.92
N ILE A 423 25.52 31.78 8.49
CA ILE A 423 25.99 32.18 9.83
C ILE A 423 26.62 33.57 9.80
N GLN A 424 27.22 34.00 8.68
CA GLN A 424 27.82 35.34 8.56
C GLN A 424 26.76 36.44 8.40
N GLN A 425 25.56 36.15 7.90
CA GLN A 425 24.51 37.18 7.73
C GLN A 425 23.75 37.46 9.03
N GLU A 426 23.65 36.51 9.95
CA GLU A 426 23.04 36.73 11.26
C GLU A 426 23.99 37.49 12.20
N GLU A 427 25.29 37.27 12.13
CA GLU A 427 26.29 38.04 12.90
C GLU A 427 26.44 39.48 12.39
N GLU A 428 26.23 39.78 11.13
CA GLU A 428 26.24 41.15 10.57
C GLU A 428 24.95 41.95 10.84
N GLN A 429 23.86 41.31 11.25
CA GLN A 429 22.59 41.99 11.61
C GLN A 429 22.48 42.27 13.12
N GLU A 430 23.35 41.76 13.96
CA GLU A 430 23.40 42.06 15.40
C GLU A 430 24.46 43.10 15.76
N VAL A 431 25.14 43.74 14.82
CA VAL A 431 26.04 44.88 15.01
C VAL A 431 25.35 46.14 14.44
#